data_b2971d045f1152519519e42e0cf58eb0
#
_entry.id   b2971d045f1152519519e42e0cf58eb0
#
_cell.length_a   1.000
_cell.length_b   1.000
_cell.length_c   1.000
_cell.angle_alpha   90.00
_cell.angle_beta   90.00
_cell.angle_gamma   90.00
#
_symmetry.space_group_name_H-M   'P 1'
#
loop_
_entity.id
_entity.type
_entity.pdbx_description
1 polymer ?
#
loop_
_entity_poly.entity_id
_entity_poly.type
_entity_poly.pdbx_seq_one_letter_code
_entity_poly.pdbx_strand_id
1 'polypeptide(L)'
;EMASLLGGQSVTIPEYEELFGLLLRSSDLGHIPQTLDAVVLASAGKMRLDAPDYVFVLGLSEGEFPAAPGETGLLTHADRDALMAQEIELPDCFENRVVREQVCFYKALTAPARGLWLSWPKGQGQTLCAALEPIVDVLRPGAPELDLTDLAATAADGLDVLGGGWPLTETERASLTEALHAP
;
A
#
# COMPACT_ATOMS: atom_id res chain seq x y z
N GLU A 1 -11.76 20.41 18.57
CA GLU A 1 -11.30 21.22 17.40
C GLU A 1 -12.47 21.88 16.67
N MET A 2 -13.49 21.14 16.21
CA MET A 2 -14.63 21.70 15.49
C MET A 2 -15.39 22.78 16.30
N ALA A 3 -15.63 22.54 17.59
CA ALA A 3 -16.27 23.51 18.48
C ALA A 3 -15.42 24.77 18.74
N SER A 4 -14.10 24.67 18.68
CA SER A 4 -13.19 25.82 18.84
C SER A 4 -13.07 26.67 17.57
N LEU A 5 -13.26 26.07 16.41
CA LEU A 5 -13.17 26.78 15.12
C LEU A 5 -14.52 27.36 14.66
N LEU A 6 -15.62 26.67 14.94
CA LEU A 6 -16.95 26.97 14.43
C LEU A 6 -17.97 27.33 15.53
N GLY A 7 -17.56 27.36 16.80
CA GLY A 7 -18.43 27.47 17.96
C GLY A 7 -19.32 28.71 18.05
N GLY A 8 -19.24 29.65 17.10
CA GLY A 8 -20.09 30.83 16.98
C GLY A 8 -20.88 30.91 15.66
N GLN A 9 -20.76 29.90 14.80
CA GLN A 9 -21.43 29.91 13.49
C GLN A 9 -22.58 28.93 13.44
N SER A 10 -23.71 29.36 12.86
CA SER A 10 -24.83 28.49 12.55
C SER A 10 -24.56 27.78 11.24
N VAL A 11 -24.48 26.46 11.26
CA VAL A 11 -24.34 25.62 10.07
C VAL A 11 -25.62 24.82 9.87
N THR A 12 -25.94 24.50 8.62
CA THR A 12 -27.06 23.62 8.30
C THR A 12 -26.68 22.16 8.58
N ILE A 13 -27.66 21.27 8.71
CA ILE A 13 -27.43 19.85 8.94
C ILE A 13 -26.53 19.22 7.84
N PRO A 14 -26.78 19.46 6.54
CA PRO A 14 -25.92 18.94 5.48
C PRO A 14 -24.46 19.44 5.56
N GLU A 15 -24.25 20.72 5.85
CA GLU A 15 -22.90 21.27 6.03
C GLU A 15 -22.20 20.68 7.26
N TYR A 16 -22.94 20.42 8.34
CA TYR A 16 -22.40 19.73 9.51
C TYR A 16 -21.98 18.30 9.19
N GLU A 17 -22.79 17.55 8.45
CA GLU A 17 -22.48 16.18 8.02
C GLU A 17 -21.21 16.13 7.16
N GLU A 18 -21.06 17.06 6.23
CA GLU A 18 -19.87 17.16 5.38
C GLU A 18 -18.62 17.47 6.20
N LEU A 19 -18.66 18.49 7.05
CA LEU A 19 -17.55 18.89 7.92
C LEU A 19 -17.18 17.78 8.93
N PHE A 20 -18.18 17.12 9.50
CA PHE A 20 -17.96 16.01 10.41
C PHE A 20 -17.33 14.80 9.70
N GLY A 21 -17.79 14.50 8.48
CA GLY A 21 -17.20 13.47 7.63
C GLY A 21 -15.74 13.75 7.27
N LEU A 22 -15.39 15.00 6.97
CA LEU A 22 -14.01 15.43 6.73
C LEU A 22 -13.13 15.24 7.98
N LEU A 23 -13.63 15.62 9.14
CA LEU A 23 -12.92 15.46 10.41
C LEU A 23 -12.69 13.98 10.76
N LEU A 24 -13.68 13.13 10.56
CA LEU A 24 -13.53 11.70 10.79
C LEU A 24 -12.50 11.07 9.87
N ARG A 25 -12.44 11.47 8.60
CA ARG A 25 -11.44 10.99 7.64
C ARG A 25 -10.03 11.49 7.96
N SER A 26 -9.90 12.67 8.55
CA SER A 26 -8.61 13.25 8.96
C SER A 26 -8.14 12.78 10.34
N SER A 27 -9.05 12.23 11.16
CA SER A 27 -8.74 11.72 12.50
C SER A 27 -8.18 10.31 12.38
N ASP A 28 -6.89 10.16 12.56
CA ASP A 28 -6.24 8.87 12.71
C ASP A 28 -6.53 8.37 14.15
N LEU A 29 -7.62 7.63 14.29
CA LEU A 29 -7.92 6.91 15.52
C LEU A 29 -6.94 5.73 15.58
N GLY A 30 -5.82 5.92 16.26
CA GLY A 30 -4.85 4.88 16.51
C GLY A 30 -5.55 3.64 17.07
N HIS A 31 -5.69 2.61 16.25
CA HIS A 31 -6.15 1.32 16.73
C HIS A 31 -5.09 0.77 17.68
N ILE A 32 -5.43 0.69 18.96
CA ILE A 32 -4.67 -0.13 19.90
C ILE A 32 -4.93 -1.57 19.43
N PRO A 33 -3.90 -2.35 19.05
CA PRO A 33 -4.09 -3.75 18.69
C PRO A 33 -4.71 -4.47 19.87
N GLN A 34 -5.93 -5.00 19.70
CA GLN A 34 -6.69 -5.59 20.80
C GLN A 34 -6.26 -7.02 21.15
N THR A 35 -5.42 -7.64 20.33
CA THR A 35 -4.92 -8.99 20.55
C THR A 35 -3.45 -9.11 20.19
N LEU A 36 -2.69 -9.81 21.01
CA LEU A 36 -1.29 -10.17 20.75
C LEU A 36 -1.16 -11.18 19.59
N ASP A 37 -2.25 -11.85 19.24
CA ASP A 37 -2.34 -12.85 18.17
C ASP A 37 -3.14 -12.26 17.00
N ALA A 38 -2.57 -11.26 16.36
CA ALA A 38 -3.20 -10.59 15.21
C ALA A 38 -2.17 -10.31 14.13
N VAL A 39 -2.62 -10.45 12.87
CA VAL A 39 -1.85 -10.00 11.70
C VAL A 39 -1.93 -8.48 11.64
N VAL A 40 -0.77 -7.83 11.56
CA VAL A 40 -0.69 -6.37 11.43
C VAL A 40 -0.62 -6.02 9.96
N LEU A 41 -1.57 -5.23 9.49
CA LEU A 41 -1.59 -4.67 8.15
C LEU A 41 -1.22 -3.18 8.23
N ALA A 42 -0.16 -2.78 7.55
CA ALA A 42 0.30 -1.40 7.55
C ALA A 42 1.01 -1.03 6.24
N SER A 43 1.02 0.25 5.89
CA SER A 43 1.90 0.73 4.84
C SER A 43 3.35 0.78 5.33
N ALA A 44 4.31 0.51 4.44
CA ALA A 44 5.74 0.43 4.76
C ALA A 44 6.27 1.68 5.49
N GLY A 45 5.79 2.88 5.13
CA GLY A 45 6.18 4.13 5.77
C GLY A 45 5.61 4.35 7.18
N LYS A 46 4.56 3.60 7.55
CA LYS A 46 3.86 3.73 8.85
C LYS A 46 4.10 2.53 9.77
N MET A 47 4.78 1.51 9.28
CA MET A 47 5.05 0.31 10.05
C MET A 47 5.96 0.61 11.25
N ARG A 48 5.47 0.28 12.45
CA ARG A 48 6.21 0.36 13.72
C ARG A 48 6.11 -0.99 14.41
N LEU A 49 6.87 -1.95 13.92
CA LEU A 49 6.92 -3.30 14.50
C LEU A 49 8.35 -3.59 14.94
N ASP A 50 8.48 -4.06 16.16
CA ASP A 50 9.75 -4.55 16.68
C ASP A 50 9.93 -6.01 16.24
N ALA A 51 10.79 -6.23 15.25
CA ALA A 51 11.25 -7.52 14.76
C ALA A 51 10.16 -8.61 14.61
N PRO A 52 9.19 -8.46 13.68
CA PRO A 52 8.21 -9.49 13.41
C PRO A 52 8.89 -10.76 12.89
N ASP A 53 8.38 -11.92 13.24
CA ASP A 53 8.92 -13.19 12.75
C ASP A 53 8.80 -13.30 11.23
N TYR A 54 7.65 -12.93 10.68
CA TYR A 54 7.33 -13.02 9.26
C TYR A 54 6.78 -11.71 8.72
N VAL A 55 7.21 -11.33 7.53
CA VAL A 55 6.72 -10.15 6.82
C VAL A 55 6.32 -10.53 5.40
N PHE A 56 5.16 -10.05 4.97
CA PHE A 56 4.66 -10.15 3.61
C PHE A 56 4.64 -8.76 3.00
N VAL A 57 5.49 -8.51 2.01
CA VAL A 57 5.50 -7.24 1.29
C VAL A 57 4.79 -7.43 -0.04
N LEU A 58 3.72 -6.68 -0.23
CA LEU A 58 2.84 -6.78 -1.39
C LEU A 58 3.01 -5.57 -2.30
N GLY A 59 2.81 -5.76 -3.61
CA GLY A 59 2.79 -4.66 -4.56
C GLY A 59 4.18 -4.13 -4.94
N LEU A 60 5.20 -4.99 -5.04
CA LEU A 60 6.56 -4.63 -5.43
C LEU A 60 6.69 -4.43 -6.95
N SER A 61 5.85 -3.57 -7.50
CA SER A 61 5.86 -3.22 -8.91
C SER A 61 6.59 -1.91 -9.17
N GLU A 62 7.14 -1.78 -10.37
CA GLU A 62 7.78 -0.54 -10.81
C GLU A 62 6.80 0.64 -10.74
N GLY A 63 7.22 1.70 -10.06
CA GLY A 63 6.40 2.90 -9.83
C GLY A 63 5.41 2.83 -8.66
N GLU A 64 5.15 1.64 -8.09
CA GLU A 64 4.24 1.47 -6.95
C GLU A 64 4.99 1.44 -5.62
N PHE A 65 5.94 0.50 -5.48
CA PHE A 65 6.78 0.43 -4.29
C PHE A 65 8.16 -0.17 -4.60
N PRO A 66 9.26 0.54 -4.26
CA PRO A 66 9.31 1.91 -3.78
C PRO A 66 8.77 2.90 -4.81
N ALA A 67 7.93 3.83 -4.37
CA ALA A 67 7.30 4.79 -5.26
C ALA A 67 8.33 5.81 -5.77
N ALA A 68 8.30 6.09 -7.08
CA ALA A 68 9.00 7.23 -7.60
C ALA A 68 8.25 8.51 -7.17
N PRO A 69 8.88 9.43 -6.42
CA PRO A 69 8.20 10.65 -6.02
C PRO A 69 7.88 11.48 -7.26
N GLY A 70 6.59 11.60 -7.56
CA GLY A 70 6.10 12.48 -8.60
C GLY A 70 6.12 13.95 -8.19
N GLU A 71 6.01 14.83 -9.16
CA GLU A 71 5.71 16.24 -8.89
C GLU A 71 4.27 16.34 -8.37
N THR A 72 4.13 16.62 -7.08
CA THR A 72 2.84 16.81 -6.43
C THR A 72 2.74 18.23 -5.91
N GLY A 73 1.68 18.93 -6.31
CA GLY A 73 1.38 20.27 -5.82
C GLY A 73 1.63 21.38 -6.84
N LEU A 74 1.50 22.63 -6.36
CA LEU A 74 1.59 23.84 -7.17
C LEU A 74 3.05 24.24 -7.50
N LEU A 75 4.03 23.71 -6.78
CA LEU A 75 5.44 24.05 -6.95
C LEU A 75 6.15 22.92 -7.70
N THR A 76 6.80 23.28 -8.80
CA THR A 76 7.73 22.40 -9.51
C THR A 76 9.03 22.22 -8.71
N HIS A 77 9.90 21.28 -9.10
CA HIS A 77 11.23 21.14 -8.50
C HIS A 77 12.04 22.43 -8.62
N ALA A 78 12.03 23.06 -9.79
CA ALA A 78 12.74 24.31 -10.03
C ALA A 78 12.25 25.45 -9.11
N ASP A 79 10.93 25.54 -8.87
CA ASP A 79 10.37 26.52 -7.93
C ASP A 79 10.83 26.26 -6.51
N ARG A 80 10.89 25.00 -6.09
CA ARG A 80 11.37 24.60 -4.77
C ARG A 80 12.85 24.94 -4.56
N ASP A 81 13.68 24.61 -5.54
CA ASP A 81 15.11 24.92 -5.52
C ASP A 81 15.35 26.43 -5.46
N ALA A 82 14.58 27.22 -6.22
CA ALA A 82 14.65 28.66 -6.17
C ALA A 82 14.23 29.25 -4.81
N LEU A 83 13.23 28.65 -4.15
CA LEU A 83 12.82 29.06 -2.81
C LEU A 83 13.86 28.66 -1.74
N MET A 84 14.42 27.46 -1.84
CA MET A 84 15.48 27.01 -0.95
C MET A 84 16.75 27.85 -1.09
N ALA A 85 17.08 28.30 -2.31
CA ALA A 85 18.18 29.23 -2.55
C ALA A 85 17.97 30.61 -1.86
N GLN A 86 16.74 30.95 -1.51
CA GLN A 86 16.38 32.14 -0.73
C GLN A 86 16.23 31.87 0.77
N GLU A 87 16.82 30.76 1.26
CA GLU A 87 16.76 30.34 2.66
C GLU A 87 15.35 30.03 3.19
N ILE A 88 14.39 29.76 2.29
CA ILE A 88 13.06 29.31 2.66
C ILE A 88 13.10 27.79 2.84
N GLU A 89 12.96 27.32 4.08
CA GLU A 89 12.93 25.90 4.39
C GLU A 89 11.61 25.27 3.89
N LEU A 90 11.74 24.36 2.93
CA LEU A 90 10.62 23.54 2.45
C LEU A 90 10.76 22.12 3.03
N PRO A 91 9.75 21.64 3.76
CA PRO A 91 9.86 20.39 4.53
C PRO A 91 9.95 19.12 3.68
N ASP A 92 9.76 19.17 2.40
CA ASP A 92 9.63 17.97 1.56
C ASP A 92 10.28 18.14 0.18
N CYS A 93 11.62 18.27 0.15
CA CYS A 93 12.35 18.25 -1.13
C CYS A 93 12.28 16.84 -1.77
N PHE A 94 12.46 16.80 -3.11
CA PHE A 94 12.40 15.57 -3.89
C PHE A 94 13.37 14.49 -3.37
N GLU A 95 14.60 14.88 -3.09
CA GLU A 95 15.66 13.98 -2.60
C GLU A 95 15.26 13.33 -1.27
N ASN A 96 14.69 14.09 -0.34
CA ASN A 96 14.22 13.55 0.93
C ASN A 96 13.07 12.54 0.75
N ARG A 97 12.21 12.73 -0.26
CA ARG A 97 11.14 11.78 -0.57
C ARG A 97 11.68 10.49 -1.16
N VAL A 98 12.65 10.59 -2.10
CA VAL A 98 13.35 9.42 -2.65
C VAL A 98 14.03 8.63 -1.55
N VAL A 99 14.81 9.29 -0.72
CA VAL A 99 15.51 8.64 0.39
C VAL A 99 14.54 8.00 1.37
N ARG A 100 13.42 8.66 1.66
CA ARG A 100 12.38 8.11 2.54
C ARG A 100 11.79 6.82 1.98
N GLU A 101 11.43 6.79 0.70
CA GLU A 101 10.91 5.58 0.06
C GLU A 101 11.93 4.44 0.07
N GLN A 102 13.18 4.72 -0.22
CA GLN A 102 14.26 3.72 -0.15
C GLN A 102 14.50 3.21 1.27
N VAL A 103 14.42 4.08 2.28
CA VAL A 103 14.51 3.68 3.68
C VAL A 103 13.31 2.82 4.09
N CYS A 104 12.10 3.15 3.62
CA CYS A 104 10.91 2.33 3.86
C CYS A 104 11.05 0.96 3.22
N PHE A 105 11.53 0.90 1.98
CA PHE A 105 11.81 -0.34 1.28
C PHE A 105 12.85 -1.19 2.02
N TYR A 106 14.01 -0.61 2.38
CA TYR A 106 15.03 -1.29 3.16
C TYR A 106 14.49 -1.84 4.48
N LYS A 107 13.71 -1.04 5.22
CA LYS A 107 13.10 -1.47 6.47
C LYS A 107 12.14 -2.64 6.27
N ALA A 108 11.31 -2.60 5.22
CA ALA A 108 10.37 -3.68 4.93
C ALA A 108 11.10 -5.00 4.65
N LEU A 109 12.23 -4.95 3.93
CA LEU A 109 13.02 -6.13 3.61
C LEU A 109 13.81 -6.69 4.79
N THR A 110 14.24 -5.82 5.71
CA THR A 110 15.12 -6.20 6.83
C THR A 110 14.40 -6.37 8.17
N ALA A 111 13.10 -6.07 8.23
CA ALA A 111 12.31 -6.19 9.45
C ALA A 111 12.10 -7.64 9.94
N PRO A 112 11.88 -8.65 9.06
CA PRO A 112 11.54 -9.99 9.52
C PRO A 112 12.74 -10.70 10.18
N ALA A 113 12.46 -11.41 11.28
CA ALA A 113 13.45 -12.21 11.97
C ALA A 113 13.61 -13.62 11.36
N ARG A 114 12.57 -14.18 10.74
CA ARG A 114 12.54 -15.57 10.25
C ARG A 114 12.25 -15.70 8.77
N GLY A 115 11.25 -14.98 8.26
CA GLY A 115 10.82 -15.17 6.88
C GLY A 115 10.26 -13.93 6.23
N LEU A 116 10.59 -13.77 4.95
CA LEU A 116 10.16 -12.67 4.11
C LEU A 116 9.48 -13.23 2.86
N TRP A 117 8.26 -12.78 2.60
CA TRP A 117 7.53 -13.00 1.37
C TRP A 117 7.42 -11.71 0.59
N LEU A 118 7.77 -11.78 -0.68
CA LEU A 118 7.72 -10.64 -1.60
C LEU A 118 6.78 -11.00 -2.74
N SER A 119 5.85 -10.12 -3.08
CA SER A 119 4.95 -10.35 -4.19
C SER A 119 4.79 -9.12 -5.07
N TRP A 120 4.65 -9.36 -6.35
CA TRP A 120 4.34 -8.35 -7.36
C TRP A 120 3.36 -8.93 -8.39
N PRO A 121 2.45 -8.11 -8.92
CA PRO A 121 1.57 -8.55 -9.98
C PRO A 121 2.35 -8.70 -11.28
N LYS A 122 1.99 -9.71 -12.07
CA LYS A 122 2.55 -9.97 -13.38
C LYS A 122 1.46 -9.80 -14.43
N GLY A 123 1.74 -9.04 -15.46
CA GLY A 123 0.80 -8.75 -16.55
C GLY A 123 0.39 -7.28 -16.63
N GLN A 124 -0.39 -6.92 -17.63
CA GLN A 124 -0.87 -5.54 -17.89
C GLN A 124 0.24 -4.47 -17.91
N GLY A 125 1.47 -4.83 -18.29
CA GLY A 125 2.63 -3.91 -18.30
C GLY A 125 3.28 -3.69 -16.93
N GLN A 126 2.83 -4.38 -15.90
CA GLN A 126 3.48 -4.33 -14.59
C GLN A 126 4.70 -5.25 -14.55
N THR A 127 5.79 -4.72 -14.04
CA THR A 127 7.07 -5.41 -13.89
C THR A 127 7.55 -5.30 -12.44
N LEU A 128 8.46 -6.17 -12.07
CA LEU A 128 9.15 -6.09 -10.79
C LEU A 128 9.82 -4.72 -10.64
N CYS A 129 9.81 -4.15 -9.44
CA CYS A 129 10.50 -2.89 -9.19
C CYS A 129 12.02 -3.06 -9.36
N ALA A 130 12.65 -2.09 -10.02
CA ALA A 130 14.09 -2.11 -10.32
C ALA A 130 14.96 -2.23 -9.05
N ALA A 131 14.49 -1.74 -7.91
CA ALA A 131 15.21 -1.83 -6.65
C ALA A 131 15.34 -3.29 -6.12
N LEU A 132 14.42 -4.18 -6.50
CA LEU A 132 14.43 -5.59 -6.07
C LEU A 132 15.18 -6.50 -7.04
N GLU A 133 15.31 -6.13 -8.31
CA GLU A 133 15.99 -6.96 -9.33
C GLU A 133 17.36 -7.47 -8.89
N PRO A 134 18.30 -6.65 -8.36
CA PRO A 134 19.60 -7.12 -7.94
C PRO A 134 19.54 -8.14 -6.79
N ILE A 135 18.53 -8.00 -5.92
CA ILE A 135 18.34 -8.91 -4.79
C ILE A 135 17.86 -10.27 -5.28
N VAL A 136 16.92 -10.28 -6.22
CA VAL A 136 16.39 -11.49 -6.84
C VAL A 136 17.50 -12.21 -7.62
N ASP A 137 18.35 -11.48 -8.33
CA ASP A 137 19.47 -12.04 -9.10
C ASP A 137 20.52 -12.72 -8.20
N VAL A 138 20.81 -12.13 -7.05
CA VAL A 138 21.77 -12.66 -6.09
C VAL A 138 21.19 -13.85 -5.32
N LEU A 139 20.00 -13.72 -4.79
CA LEU A 139 19.39 -14.74 -3.93
C LEU A 139 18.75 -15.87 -4.72
N ARG A 140 18.37 -15.63 -5.97
CA ARG A 140 17.69 -16.60 -6.86
C ARG A 140 16.57 -17.37 -6.13
N PRO A 141 15.66 -16.69 -5.45
CA PRO A 141 14.56 -17.35 -4.76
C PRO A 141 13.68 -18.09 -5.77
N GLY A 142 13.05 -19.17 -5.33
CA GLY A 142 11.95 -19.74 -6.09
C GLY A 142 10.81 -18.71 -6.12
N ALA A 143 10.37 -18.36 -7.32
CA ALA A 143 9.26 -17.42 -7.49
C ALA A 143 8.11 -18.17 -8.20
N PRO A 144 7.17 -18.79 -7.43
CA PRO A 144 5.98 -19.39 -8.02
C PRO A 144 5.09 -18.30 -8.60
N GLU A 145 4.57 -18.52 -9.80
CA GLU A 145 3.44 -17.75 -10.31
C GLU A 145 2.16 -18.32 -9.69
N LEU A 146 1.37 -17.46 -9.10
CA LEU A 146 0.06 -17.82 -8.56
C LEU A 146 -1.01 -17.18 -9.45
N ASP A 147 -1.93 -18.00 -9.91
CA ASP A 147 -3.12 -17.52 -10.61
C ASP A 147 -4.20 -17.13 -9.59
N LEU A 148 -5.18 -16.35 -10.01
CA LEU A 148 -6.33 -15.99 -9.16
C LEU A 148 -7.08 -17.22 -8.64
N THR A 149 -7.04 -18.29 -9.41
CA THR A 149 -7.64 -19.60 -9.03
C THR A 149 -6.91 -20.25 -7.87
N ASP A 150 -5.58 -20.05 -7.74
CA ASP A 150 -4.79 -20.59 -6.65
C ASP A 150 -5.09 -19.88 -5.31
N LEU A 151 -5.63 -18.67 -5.38
CA LEU A 151 -6.00 -17.87 -4.20
C LEU A 151 -7.40 -18.23 -3.65
N ALA A 152 -8.21 -18.93 -4.43
CA ALA A 152 -9.54 -19.35 -4.02
C ALA A 152 -9.47 -20.65 -3.21
N ALA A 153 -9.17 -20.54 -1.92
CA ALA A 153 -9.04 -21.68 -1.02
C ALA A 153 -10.40 -22.23 -0.54
N THR A 154 -11.46 -21.44 -0.61
CA THR A 154 -12.82 -21.82 -0.21
C THR A 154 -13.83 -21.51 -1.31
N ALA A 155 -15.01 -22.13 -1.23
CA ALA A 155 -16.12 -21.82 -2.15
C ALA A 155 -16.54 -20.33 -2.08
N ALA A 156 -16.43 -19.71 -0.91
CA ALA A 156 -16.70 -18.28 -0.76
C ALA A 156 -15.69 -17.43 -1.53
N ASP A 157 -14.39 -17.74 -1.41
CA ASP A 157 -13.33 -17.06 -2.17
C ASP A 157 -13.55 -17.21 -3.69
N GLY A 158 -13.92 -18.41 -4.13
CA GLY A 158 -14.24 -18.67 -5.53
C GLY A 158 -15.42 -17.85 -6.05
N LEU A 159 -16.46 -17.68 -5.25
CA LEU A 159 -17.60 -16.82 -5.59
C LEU A 159 -17.20 -15.35 -5.64
N ASP A 160 -16.38 -14.89 -4.71
CA ASP A 160 -15.87 -13.51 -4.68
C ASP A 160 -14.98 -13.22 -5.89
N VAL A 161 -14.12 -14.14 -6.28
CA VAL A 161 -13.30 -14.02 -7.51
C VAL A 161 -14.18 -14.00 -8.76
N LEU A 162 -15.18 -14.84 -8.86
CA LEU A 162 -16.10 -14.86 -10.00
C LEU A 162 -17.00 -13.62 -10.08
N GLY A 163 -17.44 -13.10 -8.93
CA GLY A 163 -18.35 -11.95 -8.83
C GLY A 163 -17.65 -10.61 -8.82
N GLY A 164 -16.37 -10.56 -8.46
CA GLY A 164 -15.60 -9.33 -8.24
C GLY A 164 -15.15 -8.58 -9.50
N GLY A 165 -15.55 -9.05 -10.70
CA GLY A 165 -15.18 -8.39 -11.96
C GLY A 165 -13.70 -8.50 -12.34
N TRP A 166 -12.99 -9.44 -11.75
CA TRP A 166 -11.59 -9.72 -12.07
C TRP A 166 -11.45 -10.17 -13.53
N PRO A 167 -10.35 -9.81 -14.22
CA PRO A 167 -10.12 -10.17 -15.62
C PRO A 167 -9.69 -11.65 -15.75
N LEU A 168 -10.62 -12.55 -15.44
CA LEU A 168 -10.42 -13.99 -15.58
C LEU A 168 -10.49 -14.40 -17.05
N THR A 169 -9.61 -15.30 -17.44
CA THR A 169 -9.73 -16.02 -18.70
C THR A 169 -10.94 -16.99 -18.67
N GLU A 170 -11.41 -17.41 -19.84
CA GLU A 170 -12.50 -18.39 -19.91
C GLU A 170 -12.15 -19.71 -19.21
N THR A 171 -10.88 -20.12 -19.30
CA THR A 171 -10.37 -21.35 -18.66
C THR A 171 -10.38 -21.24 -17.13
N GLU A 172 -9.91 -20.12 -16.57
CA GLU A 172 -9.93 -19.87 -15.12
C GLU A 172 -11.36 -19.81 -14.59
N ARG A 173 -12.26 -19.14 -15.31
CA ARG A 173 -13.67 -19.07 -14.95
C ARG A 173 -14.32 -20.44 -14.94
N ALA A 174 -14.05 -21.28 -15.95
CA ALA A 174 -14.56 -22.63 -16.03
C ALA A 174 -14.04 -23.50 -14.88
N SER A 175 -12.74 -23.43 -14.59
CA SER A 175 -12.10 -24.17 -13.49
C SER A 175 -12.68 -23.79 -12.12
N LEU A 176 -12.86 -22.50 -11.83
CA LEU A 176 -13.49 -22.05 -10.59
C LEU A 176 -14.95 -22.50 -10.49
N THR A 177 -15.69 -22.44 -11.60
CA THR A 177 -17.08 -22.88 -11.62
C THR A 177 -17.20 -24.38 -11.38
N GLU A 178 -16.30 -25.18 -11.96
CA GLU A 178 -16.23 -26.63 -11.74
C GLU A 178 -15.87 -26.95 -10.28
N ALA A 179 -14.89 -26.25 -9.71
CA ALA A 179 -14.49 -26.42 -8.32
C ALA A 179 -15.62 -26.11 -7.33
N LEU A 180 -16.46 -25.11 -7.63
CA LEU A 180 -17.62 -24.75 -6.80
C LEU A 180 -18.75 -25.78 -6.86
N HIS A 181 -18.81 -26.58 -7.91
CA HIS A 181 -19.83 -27.64 -8.09
C HIS A 181 -19.33 -29.03 -7.69
N ALA A 182 -18.05 -29.14 -7.30
CA ALA A 182 -17.51 -30.38 -6.77
C ALA A 182 -18.18 -30.73 -5.41
N PRO A 183 -18.60 -31.96 -5.20
CA PRO A 183 -19.33 -32.38 -4.00
C PRO A 183 -18.46 -32.38 -2.74
#